data_e70ccdf99bb2b3cc34a6f5d9cd9df174
#
_entry.id   e70ccdf99bb2b3cc34a6f5d9cd9df174
#
_cell.length_a   1.000
_cell.length_b   1.000
_cell.length_c   1.000
_cell.angle_alpha   90.00
_cell.angle_beta   90.00
_cell.angle_gamma   90.00
#
_symmetry.space_group_name_H-M   'P 1'
#
loop_
_entity.id
_entity.type
_entity.pdbx_description
1 polymer ?
#
loop_
_entity_poly.entity_id
_entity_poly.type
_entity_poly.pdbx_seq_one_letter_code
_entity_poly.pdbx_strand_id
1 'polypeptide(L)'
;MTLRRAAWLLAGACVATSSLAADVAAGRQKAAACAVCHGPQGLATAPDAPNLAGQPALYLVAQLRAFRGGARQNEVMSLMAKPLSDAEIDNLAAWYSSLVVEVKLPP
;
A
#
# COMPACT_ATOMS: atom_id res chain seq x y z
N MET A 1 -27.82 -52.03 -32.55
CA MET A 1 -27.26 -51.58 -31.27
C MET A 1 -26.46 -50.30 -31.48
N THR A 2 -27.08 -49.12 -31.23
CA THR A 2 -26.47 -47.83 -31.48
C THR A 2 -26.04 -47.23 -30.10
N LEU A 3 -24.72 -47.19 -29.84
CA LEU A 3 -24.17 -46.56 -28.64
C LEU A 3 -24.21 -45.04 -28.83
N ARG A 4 -25.08 -44.37 -28.11
CA ARG A 4 -25.09 -42.89 -27.97
C ARG A 4 -24.00 -42.48 -26.99
N ARG A 5 -22.90 -41.91 -27.48
CA ARG A 5 -21.87 -41.27 -26.65
C ARG A 5 -22.39 -39.92 -26.17
N ALA A 6 -22.72 -39.82 -24.89
CA ALA A 6 -23.01 -38.55 -24.25
C ALA A 6 -21.70 -37.79 -24.01
N ALA A 7 -21.50 -36.69 -24.72
CA ALA A 7 -20.39 -35.77 -24.47
C ALA A 7 -20.76 -34.80 -23.32
N TRP A 8 -20.09 -34.96 -22.17
CA TRP A 8 -20.19 -34.03 -21.05
C TRP A 8 -19.31 -32.79 -21.32
N LEU A 9 -19.92 -31.68 -21.65
CA LEU A 9 -19.23 -30.39 -21.73
C LEU A 9 -19.07 -29.85 -20.31
N LEU A 10 -17.86 -29.95 -19.77
CA LEU A 10 -17.48 -29.25 -18.54
C LEU A 10 -17.30 -27.77 -18.87
N ALA A 11 -18.32 -26.98 -18.57
CA ALA A 11 -18.20 -25.52 -18.60
C ALA A 11 -17.37 -25.07 -17.38
N GLY A 12 -16.08 -24.81 -17.61
CA GLY A 12 -15.20 -24.20 -16.61
C GLY A 12 -15.62 -22.76 -16.37
N ALA A 13 -16.21 -22.46 -15.20
CA ALA A 13 -16.47 -21.09 -14.77
C ALA A 13 -15.13 -20.44 -14.41
N CYS A 14 -14.63 -19.54 -15.28
CA CYS A 14 -13.52 -18.63 -14.95
C CYS A 14 -14.00 -17.62 -13.92
N VAL A 15 -13.65 -17.83 -12.66
CA VAL A 15 -13.85 -16.84 -11.60
C VAL A 15 -12.79 -15.76 -11.81
N ALA A 16 -13.19 -14.63 -12.41
CA ALA A 16 -12.35 -13.46 -12.51
C ALA A 16 -12.21 -12.86 -11.10
N THR A 17 -11.07 -13.08 -10.45
CA THR A 17 -10.71 -12.38 -9.22
C THR A 17 -10.38 -10.94 -9.60
N SER A 18 -11.32 -10.02 -9.36
CA SER A 18 -11.07 -8.58 -9.47
C SER A 18 -10.07 -8.19 -8.39
N SER A 19 -8.80 -8.01 -8.77
CA SER A 19 -7.84 -7.32 -7.93
C SER A 19 -8.26 -5.86 -7.85
N LEU A 20 -8.71 -5.41 -6.68
CA LEU A 20 -9.01 -4.00 -6.45
C LEU A 20 -7.70 -3.22 -6.54
N ALA A 21 -7.64 -2.23 -7.45
CA ALA A 21 -6.54 -1.28 -7.51
C ALA A 21 -6.48 -0.48 -6.20
N ALA A 22 -5.26 -0.07 -5.79
CA ALA A 22 -5.06 0.76 -4.61
C ALA A 22 -5.81 2.11 -4.75
N ASP A 23 -6.45 2.54 -3.67
CA ASP A 23 -7.26 3.75 -3.61
C ASP A 23 -6.48 4.90 -2.97
N VAL A 24 -6.13 5.90 -3.78
CA VAL A 24 -5.40 7.10 -3.34
C VAL A 24 -6.19 7.91 -2.32
N ALA A 25 -7.52 8.05 -2.52
CA ALA A 25 -8.36 8.82 -1.61
C ALA A 25 -8.49 8.14 -0.23
N ALA A 26 -8.68 6.82 -0.22
CA ALA A 26 -8.66 6.03 1.01
C ALA A 26 -7.29 6.09 1.70
N GLY A 27 -6.21 6.05 0.94
CA GLY A 27 -4.85 6.24 1.43
C GLY A 27 -4.63 7.60 2.10
N ARG A 28 -5.13 8.67 1.47
CA ARG A 28 -5.09 10.02 2.05
C ARG A 28 -5.81 10.10 3.39
N GLN A 29 -7.00 9.52 3.49
CA GLN A 29 -7.76 9.49 4.74
C GLN A 29 -7.01 8.71 5.83
N LYS A 30 -6.47 7.54 5.49
CA LYS A 30 -5.71 6.71 6.43
C LYS A 30 -4.42 7.40 6.89
N ALA A 31 -3.77 8.18 6.01
CA ALA A 31 -2.54 8.91 6.27
C ALA A 31 -2.69 10.00 7.34
N ALA A 32 -3.91 10.39 7.73
CA ALA A 32 -4.13 11.35 8.83
C ALA A 32 -3.44 10.90 10.13
N ALA A 33 -3.41 9.61 10.42
CA ALA A 33 -2.71 9.06 11.59
C ALA A 33 -1.18 9.14 11.47
N CYS A 34 -0.64 9.25 10.27
CA CYS A 34 0.80 9.32 9.99
C CYS A 34 1.33 10.76 10.03
N ALA A 35 0.43 11.73 9.87
CA ALA A 35 0.76 13.15 9.69
C ALA A 35 1.46 13.79 10.89
N VAL A 36 1.24 13.26 12.10
CA VAL A 36 1.87 13.81 13.34
C VAL A 36 3.39 13.82 13.24
N CYS A 37 3.98 12.81 12.63
CA CYS A 37 5.44 12.69 12.47
C CYS A 37 5.87 12.94 11.02
N HIS A 38 5.14 12.39 10.05
CA HIS A 38 5.50 12.46 8.63
C HIS A 38 4.95 13.67 7.89
N GLY A 39 4.23 14.55 8.58
CA GLY A 39 3.62 15.75 8.01
C GLY A 39 2.31 15.45 7.24
N PRO A 40 1.43 16.46 7.08
CA PRO A 40 0.13 16.30 6.42
C PRO A 40 0.23 15.98 4.93
N GLN A 41 1.39 16.24 4.33
CA GLN A 41 1.68 15.99 2.92
C GLN A 41 2.88 15.04 2.73
N GLY A 42 3.26 14.32 3.77
CA GLY A 42 4.39 13.39 3.72
C GLY A 42 5.77 14.06 3.73
N LEU A 43 5.85 15.36 4.06
CA LEU A 43 7.09 16.05 4.41
C LEU A 43 7.20 16.08 5.92
N ALA A 44 8.19 15.40 6.46
CA ALA A 44 8.32 15.15 7.89
C ALA A 44 8.38 16.43 8.72
N THR A 45 7.67 16.42 9.84
CA THR A 45 7.67 17.49 10.84
C THR A 45 8.43 17.08 12.10
N ALA A 46 8.54 15.77 12.38
CA ALA A 46 9.37 15.25 13.44
C ALA A 46 10.79 15.00 12.93
N PRO A 47 11.84 15.33 13.72
CA PRO A 47 13.23 15.31 13.24
C PRO A 47 13.77 13.90 12.95
N ASP A 48 13.17 12.87 13.52
CA ASP A 48 13.53 11.46 13.38
C ASP A 48 12.62 10.69 12.42
N ALA A 49 11.65 11.37 11.81
CA ALA A 49 10.75 10.77 10.82
C ALA A 49 11.22 11.10 9.39
N PRO A 50 11.22 10.13 8.47
CA PRO A 50 11.55 10.39 7.07
C PRO A 50 10.40 11.04 6.30
N ASN A 51 10.73 11.74 5.22
CA ASN A 51 9.75 12.15 4.23
C ASN A 51 9.18 10.93 3.50
N LEU A 52 7.87 10.92 3.30
CA LEU A 52 7.15 9.86 2.58
C LEU A 52 6.67 10.33 1.20
N ALA A 53 6.48 11.64 1.02
CA ALA A 53 6.03 12.22 -0.25
C ALA A 53 6.95 11.84 -1.40
N GLY A 54 6.36 11.35 -2.50
CA GLY A 54 7.09 10.98 -3.70
C GLY A 54 7.92 9.69 -3.62
N GLN A 55 7.89 8.97 -2.51
CA GLN A 55 8.55 7.68 -2.38
C GLN A 55 7.88 6.64 -3.30
N PRO A 56 8.66 5.72 -3.91
CA PRO A 56 8.09 4.67 -4.74
C PRO A 56 7.09 3.80 -3.97
N ALA A 57 5.94 3.51 -4.58
CA ALA A 57 4.88 2.73 -3.93
C ALA A 57 5.37 1.34 -3.48
N LEU A 58 6.16 0.65 -4.31
CA LEU A 58 6.72 -0.67 -3.97
C LEU A 58 7.63 -0.60 -2.73
N TYR A 59 8.42 0.48 -2.61
CA TYR A 59 9.27 0.70 -1.44
C TYR A 59 8.42 0.88 -0.18
N LEU A 60 7.39 1.75 -0.23
CA LEU A 60 6.51 2.00 0.90
C LEU A 60 5.76 0.74 1.35
N VAL A 61 5.23 -0.04 0.41
CA VAL A 61 4.59 -1.33 0.70
C VAL A 61 5.57 -2.27 1.41
N ALA A 62 6.78 -2.42 0.88
CA ALA A 62 7.79 -3.30 1.46
C ALA A 62 8.16 -2.88 2.88
N GLN A 63 8.32 -1.58 3.13
CA GLN A 63 8.71 -1.07 4.46
C GLN A 63 7.58 -1.20 5.48
N LEU A 64 6.34 -0.87 5.13
CA LEU A 64 5.20 -1.04 6.03
C LEU A 64 4.96 -2.51 6.39
N ARG A 65 5.09 -3.41 5.41
CA ARG A 65 5.01 -4.86 5.67
C ARG A 65 6.16 -5.35 6.55
N ALA A 66 7.36 -4.84 6.34
CA ALA A 66 8.52 -5.18 7.17
C ALA A 66 8.35 -4.74 8.63
N PHE A 67 7.85 -3.53 8.87
CA PHE A 67 7.51 -3.06 10.22
C PHE A 67 6.38 -3.88 10.85
N ARG A 68 5.32 -4.17 10.08
CA ARG A 68 4.19 -4.97 10.56
C ARG A 68 4.60 -6.39 10.95
N GLY A 69 5.46 -7.02 10.16
CA GLY A 69 5.90 -8.40 10.33
C GLY A 69 7.14 -8.58 11.20
N GLY A 70 7.80 -7.51 11.63
CA GLY A 70 8.98 -7.54 12.49
C GLY A 70 10.32 -7.71 11.77
N ALA A 71 10.35 -7.78 10.42
CA ALA A 71 11.59 -7.83 9.64
C ALA A 71 12.38 -6.52 9.71
N ARG A 72 11.68 -5.39 9.89
CA ARG A 72 12.26 -4.10 10.26
C ARG A 72 11.65 -3.64 11.57
N GLN A 73 12.50 -3.19 12.50
CA GLN A 73 12.07 -2.79 13.83
C GLN A 73 12.31 -1.32 14.08
N ASN A 74 11.30 -0.66 14.61
CA ASN A 74 11.35 0.70 15.14
C ASN A 74 10.26 0.82 16.20
N GLU A 75 10.55 1.45 17.31
CA GLU A 75 9.64 1.53 18.45
C GLU A 75 8.25 2.07 18.09
N VAL A 76 8.21 3.14 17.29
CA VAL A 76 6.97 3.79 16.87
C VAL A 76 6.37 3.07 15.65
N MET A 77 7.17 2.89 14.57
CA MET A 77 6.64 2.36 13.33
C MET A 77 6.17 0.90 13.43
N SER A 78 6.79 0.09 14.27
CA SER A 78 6.33 -1.29 14.51
C SER A 78 4.93 -1.32 15.15
N LEU A 79 4.61 -0.36 16.02
CA LEU A 79 3.27 -0.20 16.59
C LEU A 79 2.28 0.37 15.56
N MET A 80 2.69 1.36 14.79
CA MET A 80 1.82 2.01 13.80
C MET A 80 1.45 1.10 12.64
N ALA A 81 2.38 0.26 12.17
CA ALA A 81 2.15 -0.63 11.05
C ALA A 81 1.38 -1.91 11.43
N LYS A 82 1.45 -2.33 12.68
CA LYS A 82 0.89 -3.60 13.15
C LYS A 82 -0.60 -3.81 12.82
N PRO A 83 -1.50 -2.82 13.01
CA PRO A 83 -2.92 -2.97 12.73
C PRO A 83 -3.30 -2.81 11.26
N LEU A 84 -2.35 -2.44 10.37
CA LEU A 84 -2.66 -2.16 8.97
C LEU A 84 -2.95 -3.45 8.19
N SER A 85 -4.05 -3.45 7.44
CA SER A 85 -4.33 -4.48 6.44
C SER A 85 -3.45 -4.31 5.19
N ASP A 86 -3.38 -5.34 4.35
CA ASP A 86 -2.68 -5.24 3.06
C ASP A 86 -3.28 -4.13 2.19
N ALA A 87 -4.62 -4.02 2.13
CA ALA A 87 -5.29 -2.97 1.38
C ALA A 87 -4.97 -1.56 1.91
N GLU A 88 -4.92 -1.38 3.22
CA GLU A 88 -4.53 -0.10 3.84
C GLU A 88 -3.08 0.26 3.53
N ILE A 89 -2.17 -0.70 3.54
CA ILE A 89 -0.77 -0.51 3.15
C ILE A 89 -0.68 -0.09 1.68
N ASP A 90 -1.38 -0.78 0.79
CA ASP A 90 -1.38 -0.47 -0.64
C ASP A 90 -1.97 0.93 -0.90
N ASN A 91 -3.04 1.30 -0.21
CA ASN A 91 -3.67 2.61 -0.31
C ASN A 91 -2.76 3.75 0.21
N LEU A 92 -2.11 3.56 1.35
CA LEU A 92 -1.12 4.49 1.89
C LEU A 92 0.04 4.71 0.92
N ALA A 93 0.57 3.61 0.37
CA ALA A 93 1.64 3.67 -0.62
C ALA A 93 1.20 4.42 -1.89
N ALA A 94 -0.02 4.19 -2.37
CA ALA A 94 -0.59 4.90 -3.51
C ALA A 94 -0.73 6.40 -3.23
N TRP A 95 -1.18 6.79 -2.05
CA TRP A 95 -1.28 8.19 -1.65
C TRP A 95 0.08 8.90 -1.66
N TYR A 96 1.04 8.40 -0.88
CA TYR A 96 2.33 9.06 -0.75
C TYR A 96 3.14 9.06 -2.05
N SER A 97 3.08 7.99 -2.85
CA SER A 97 3.76 7.94 -4.14
C SER A 97 3.14 8.85 -5.20
N SER A 98 1.87 9.24 -5.04
CA SER A 98 1.19 10.18 -5.93
C SER A 98 1.59 11.64 -5.72
N LEU A 99 2.25 11.96 -4.61
CA LEU A 99 2.66 13.32 -4.28
C LEU A 99 3.90 13.70 -5.08
N VAL A 100 3.82 14.83 -5.77
CA VAL A 100 4.93 15.36 -6.56
C VAL A 100 5.84 16.19 -5.66
N VAL A 101 7.13 15.88 -5.66
CA VAL A 101 8.15 16.61 -4.90
C VAL A 101 9.10 17.31 -5.85
N GLU A 102 9.27 18.61 -5.69
CA GLU A 102 10.24 19.40 -6.44
C GLU A 102 11.52 19.60 -5.62
N VAL A 103 12.66 19.42 -6.26
CA VAL A 103 13.97 19.64 -5.66
C VAL A 103 14.51 20.98 -6.13
N LYS A 104 14.85 21.84 -5.17
CA LYS A 104 15.58 23.09 -5.45
C LYS A 104 17.04 22.89 -5.07
N LEU A 105 17.93 23.23 -5.98
CA LEU A 105 19.37 23.24 -5.70
C LEU A 105 19.71 24.41 -4.80
N PRO A 106 20.70 24.27 -3.91
CA PRO A 106 21.22 25.40 -3.16
C PRO A 106 21.86 26.44 -4.09
N PRO A 107 21.88 27.73 -3.72
CA PRO A 107 22.53 28.76 -4.50
C PRO A 107 24.05 28.56 -4.62
#